data_1f8a11b3fda8dd7c2ad0ad7d200cc586
#
_entry.id   1f8a11b3fda8dd7c2ad0ad7d200cc586
#
_cell.length_a   1.000
_cell.length_b   1.000
_cell.length_c   1.000
_cell.angle_alpha   90.00
_cell.angle_beta   90.00
_cell.angle_gamma   90.00
#
_symmetry.space_group_name_H-M   'P 1'
#
loop_
_entity.id
_entity.type
_entity.pdbx_description
1 polymer ?
#
loop_
_entity_poly.entity_id
_entity_poly.type
_entity_poly.pdbx_seq_one_letter_code
_entity_poly.pdbx_strand_id
1 'polypeptide(L)'
;MTTRKALWSAGCGLVVAVVLAGVMTGCGSSEAPNFPAEADATPAADSIGEALFLDTRFNEYFATHMTGVNQPLAVGDPVVNQVQTTNGPLPGPFAGQSINCRSCHFVTEFEGVTGGGNRTYSDFTTRSPIPRAMNGFDHTPRNAMQMVGTMQPHTGPQFFHFDGEFATASDLVIGTMTGRNFGWAPTEYAQAVAHIAQVIREDDGSGQLAADRLNGLSYAVIFAGTDARIPSDLQLPASERIDAATATDQQILDEIGLCVSTYMKDLKFKQDEYGRYIASPYDVFLRVNHLPVQPRAGQSAANYNAELLQEVSALKDPVYVTGADGSFQYHNQPFQFGAVEMQGLEVFLRTAPGAADGSQHAGNCAACHLPPDFTDFRFHATGVSQAEYDGVHGAGAFMALAIPGLAQRNADYDAFLPVTVTHPDATERFRHAAVAGDPQYADLGMWNVYLNPDMPKPQANLASVVCAAGQDCSVDQGLGRTVAEFKTPTLRDLEDSAPYFHNGSAGTFDDVVTFYVQSSALARAGQLRNAPPEFAAMSISPDDLTALVAFLKSLTEDYDDA
;
A
#
# COMPACT_ATOMS: atom_id res chain seq x y z
N MET A 1 24.96 -49.98 28.66
CA MET A 1 24.32 -51.04 29.47
C MET A 1 22.82 -50.79 29.43
N THR A 2 22.15 -51.69 28.73
CA THR A 2 20.86 -52.38 28.95
C THR A 2 19.60 -51.51 29.06
N THR A 3 18.88 -51.37 27.98
CA THR A 3 17.57 -51.95 27.56
C THR A 3 16.51 -52.19 28.64
N ARG A 4 15.29 -51.68 28.39
CA ARG A 4 14.07 -52.52 28.34
C ARG A 4 12.87 -51.78 27.71
N LYS A 5 12.31 -52.43 26.67
CA LYS A 5 10.98 -52.24 26.09
C LYS A 5 9.92 -52.88 27.01
N ALA A 6 8.70 -52.32 26.98
CA ALA A 6 7.48 -53.08 27.30
C ALA A 6 6.33 -52.61 26.38
N LEU A 7 5.89 -53.54 25.54
CA LEU A 7 4.57 -53.56 24.88
C LEU A 7 3.51 -53.99 25.89
N TRP A 8 2.28 -53.46 25.78
CA TRP A 8 1.04 -54.21 26.11
C TRP A 8 -0.09 -53.85 25.15
N SER A 9 -0.82 -54.89 24.79
CA SER A 9 -1.75 -55.10 23.70
C SER A 9 -3.23 -54.81 24.05
N ALA A 10 -3.95 -54.41 23.01
CA ALA A 10 -5.33 -54.75 22.59
C ALA A 10 -6.43 -55.11 23.62
N GLY A 11 -7.55 -54.42 23.49
CA GLY A 11 -8.87 -54.83 23.97
C GLY A 11 -9.96 -54.31 23.04
N CYS A 12 -10.54 -55.23 22.25
CA CYS A 12 -11.68 -55.02 21.36
C CYS A 12 -12.97 -54.92 22.19
N GLY A 13 -13.75 -53.87 22.00
CA GLY A 13 -15.10 -53.74 22.53
C GLY A 13 -16.06 -53.31 21.42
N LEU A 14 -16.85 -54.25 20.94
CA LEU A 14 -17.91 -54.09 19.96
C LEU A 14 -19.14 -53.44 20.66
N VAL A 15 -19.52 -52.24 20.23
CA VAL A 15 -20.84 -51.67 20.58
C VAL A 15 -21.60 -51.39 19.29
N VAL A 16 -22.71 -52.09 19.14
CA VAL A 16 -23.72 -51.91 18.11
C VAL A 16 -24.48 -50.62 18.37
N ALA A 17 -24.42 -49.66 17.44
CA ALA A 17 -25.28 -48.48 17.47
C ALA A 17 -26.18 -48.46 16.24
N VAL A 18 -27.44 -48.29 16.55
CA VAL A 18 -28.61 -48.26 15.67
C VAL A 18 -28.50 -47.06 14.70
N VAL A 19 -28.70 -47.33 13.42
CA VAL A 19 -28.79 -46.35 12.34
C VAL A 19 -30.11 -45.61 12.45
N LEU A 20 -30.07 -44.31 12.76
CA LEU A 20 -31.14 -43.35 12.45
C LEU A 20 -30.67 -42.53 11.26
N ALA A 21 -31.27 -42.79 10.09
CA ALA A 21 -31.05 -41.99 8.87
C ALA A 21 -31.77 -40.65 9.04
N GLY A 22 -30.99 -39.63 9.43
CA GLY A 22 -31.37 -38.23 9.30
C GLY A 22 -30.80 -37.68 7.98
N VAL A 23 -31.68 -37.26 7.09
CA VAL A 23 -31.32 -36.54 5.87
C VAL A 23 -30.69 -35.19 6.28
N MET A 24 -29.39 -35.12 6.31
CA MET A 24 -28.65 -33.87 6.40
C MET A 24 -28.46 -33.36 4.98
N THR A 25 -29.24 -32.36 4.59
CA THR A 25 -28.97 -31.52 3.45
C THR A 25 -27.58 -30.92 3.58
N GLY A 26 -26.72 -31.17 2.60
CA GLY A 26 -25.32 -30.79 2.63
C GLY A 26 -25.13 -29.29 2.83
N CYS A 27 -24.48 -28.92 3.92
CA CYS A 27 -23.66 -27.73 3.95
C CYS A 27 -22.45 -28.01 3.08
N GLY A 28 -22.44 -27.43 1.89
CA GLY A 28 -21.24 -27.37 1.07
C GLY A 28 -20.14 -26.72 1.93
N SER A 29 -19.05 -27.44 2.14
CA SER A 29 -17.81 -26.83 2.60
C SER A 29 -17.43 -25.79 1.55
N SER A 30 -17.64 -24.50 1.85
CA SER A 30 -17.00 -23.44 1.11
C SER A 30 -15.51 -23.61 1.35
N GLU A 31 -14.79 -24.14 0.38
CA GLU A 31 -13.33 -24.00 0.37
C GLU A 31 -13.03 -22.50 0.54
N ALA A 32 -12.13 -22.19 1.45
CA ALA A 32 -11.64 -20.82 1.61
C ALA A 32 -11.09 -20.37 0.24
N PRO A 33 -11.38 -19.14 -0.21
CA PRO A 33 -10.88 -18.65 -1.48
C PRO A 33 -9.35 -18.78 -1.50
N ASN A 34 -8.83 -19.36 -2.58
CA ASN A 34 -7.40 -19.49 -2.80
C ASN A 34 -6.90 -18.17 -3.39
N PHE A 35 -6.28 -17.32 -2.55
CA PHE A 35 -5.68 -16.07 -2.99
C PHE A 35 -4.31 -16.34 -3.61
N PRO A 36 -3.87 -15.53 -4.62
CA PRO A 36 -2.50 -15.58 -5.10
C PRO A 36 -1.55 -15.37 -3.92
N ALA A 37 -0.59 -16.27 -3.75
CA ALA A 37 0.45 -16.12 -2.75
C ALA A 37 1.62 -15.33 -3.35
N GLU A 38 2.15 -14.38 -2.58
CA GLU A 38 3.44 -13.77 -2.89
C GLU A 38 4.55 -14.80 -2.71
N ALA A 39 5.60 -14.70 -3.54
CA ALA A 39 6.77 -15.55 -3.43
C ALA A 39 7.46 -15.37 -2.07
N ASP A 40 8.05 -16.44 -1.54
CA ASP A 40 8.88 -16.31 -0.35
C ASP A 40 10.13 -15.50 -0.68
N ALA A 41 10.46 -14.54 0.19
CA ALA A 41 11.64 -13.70 0.05
C ALA A 41 12.90 -14.53 0.20
N THR A 42 13.84 -14.36 -0.73
CA THR A 42 15.21 -14.90 -0.60
C THR A 42 16.19 -13.72 -0.51
N PRO A 43 17.27 -13.80 0.28
CA PRO A 43 18.23 -12.70 0.40
C PRO A 43 18.80 -12.26 -0.96
N ALA A 44 18.97 -13.20 -1.90
CA ALA A 44 19.48 -12.88 -3.22
C ALA A 44 18.45 -12.13 -4.08
N ALA A 45 17.19 -12.55 -4.09
CA ALA A 45 16.13 -11.85 -4.83
C ALA A 45 15.88 -10.45 -4.26
N ASP A 46 16.04 -10.28 -2.95
CA ASP A 46 15.96 -8.99 -2.27
C ASP A 46 17.05 -8.03 -2.75
N SER A 47 18.32 -8.41 -2.62
CA SER A 47 19.46 -7.58 -3.05
C SER A 47 19.44 -7.25 -4.56
N ILE A 48 19.03 -8.22 -5.38
CA ILE A 48 18.86 -7.98 -6.83
C ILE A 48 17.66 -7.06 -7.07
N GLY A 49 16.60 -7.23 -6.33
CA GLY A 49 15.38 -6.41 -6.38
C GLY A 49 15.68 -4.95 -6.08
N GLU A 50 16.51 -4.67 -5.08
CA GLU A 50 16.98 -3.31 -4.79
C GLU A 50 17.75 -2.71 -5.97
N ALA A 51 18.67 -3.46 -6.57
CA ALA A 51 19.39 -2.98 -7.75
C ALA A 51 18.45 -2.66 -8.92
N LEU A 52 17.46 -3.52 -9.19
CA LEU A 52 16.45 -3.31 -10.22
C LEU A 52 15.53 -2.12 -9.92
N PHE A 53 15.17 -1.91 -8.65
CA PHE A 53 14.39 -0.77 -8.18
C PHE A 53 15.10 0.57 -8.43
N LEU A 54 16.41 0.57 -8.33
CA LEU A 54 17.27 1.76 -8.53
C LEU A 54 17.70 1.97 -9.99
N ASP A 55 17.45 1.03 -10.89
CA ASP A 55 17.92 1.10 -12.27
C ASP A 55 17.10 2.09 -13.11
N THR A 56 17.76 3.07 -13.70
CA THR A 56 17.17 4.15 -14.48
C THR A 56 16.99 3.83 -15.96
N ARG A 57 17.25 2.59 -16.39
CA ARG A 57 17.28 2.22 -17.82
C ARG A 57 15.97 1.66 -18.36
N PHE A 58 14.97 1.35 -17.51
CA PHE A 58 13.75 0.62 -17.93
C PHE A 58 12.64 1.49 -18.53
N ASN A 59 12.75 2.81 -18.44
CA ASN A 59 11.70 3.74 -18.87
C ASN A 59 11.79 4.12 -20.36
N GLU A 60 10.70 4.67 -20.88
CA GLU A 60 10.56 5.07 -22.29
C GLU A 60 11.57 6.17 -22.67
N TYR A 61 11.83 7.10 -21.76
CA TYR A 61 12.78 8.18 -22.03
C TYR A 61 14.19 7.61 -22.28
N PHE A 62 14.65 6.66 -21.47
CA PHE A 62 15.93 5.98 -21.70
C PHE A 62 15.91 5.24 -23.05
N ALA A 63 14.87 4.46 -23.33
CA ALA A 63 14.74 3.70 -24.56
C ALA A 63 14.85 4.55 -25.82
N THR A 64 14.28 5.75 -25.80
CA THR A 64 14.23 6.66 -26.96
C THR A 64 15.46 7.56 -27.10
N HIS A 65 16.26 7.72 -26.05
CA HIS A 65 17.44 8.62 -26.05
C HIS A 65 18.77 7.87 -25.90
N MET A 66 18.77 6.60 -25.58
CA MET A 66 20.00 5.81 -25.42
C MET A 66 20.76 5.65 -26.75
N THR A 67 22.08 5.65 -26.68
CA THR A 67 22.97 5.23 -27.76
C THR A 67 23.44 3.79 -27.60
N GLY A 68 23.12 3.18 -26.47
CA GLY A 68 23.40 1.80 -26.09
C GLY A 68 23.02 1.59 -24.63
N VAL A 69 22.67 0.36 -24.25
CA VAL A 69 22.18 0.00 -22.90
C VAL A 69 23.15 0.42 -21.79
N ASN A 70 24.45 0.35 -22.05
CA ASN A 70 25.51 0.63 -21.06
C ASN A 70 26.02 2.08 -21.13
N GLN A 71 25.31 2.96 -21.82
CA GLN A 71 25.67 4.37 -21.92
C GLN A 71 24.75 5.22 -21.04
N PRO A 72 25.27 5.90 -19.99
CA PRO A 72 24.46 6.79 -19.19
C PRO A 72 23.93 7.94 -20.05
N LEU A 73 22.68 8.36 -19.79
CA LEU A 73 22.13 9.55 -20.43
C LEU A 73 22.83 10.81 -19.91
N ALA A 74 22.88 11.84 -20.77
CA ALA A 74 23.42 13.14 -20.37
C ALA A 74 22.53 13.80 -19.33
N VAL A 75 23.16 14.59 -18.46
CA VAL A 75 22.46 15.43 -17.47
C VAL A 75 21.48 16.38 -18.18
N GLY A 76 20.25 16.45 -17.74
CA GLY A 76 19.25 17.39 -18.25
C GLY A 76 17.95 16.77 -18.76
N ASP A 77 17.53 15.64 -18.20
CA ASP A 77 16.18 15.13 -18.48
C ASP A 77 15.14 16.22 -18.13
N PRO A 78 14.40 16.74 -19.13
CA PRO A 78 13.48 17.84 -18.91
C PRO A 78 12.16 17.42 -18.26
N VAL A 79 11.90 16.13 -18.07
CA VAL A 79 10.57 15.64 -17.74
C VAL A 79 10.19 15.94 -16.30
N VAL A 80 11.11 15.80 -15.36
CA VAL A 80 10.86 16.14 -13.95
C VAL A 80 12.05 16.86 -13.34
N ASN A 81 12.05 18.17 -13.41
CA ASN A 81 13.12 19.01 -12.86
C ASN A 81 13.01 19.28 -11.38
N GLN A 82 11.81 19.15 -10.81
CA GLN A 82 11.52 19.53 -9.44
C GLN A 82 10.40 18.68 -8.87
N VAL A 83 10.57 18.23 -7.62
CA VAL A 83 9.50 17.68 -6.79
C VAL A 83 9.04 18.78 -5.83
N GLN A 84 7.75 18.99 -5.72
CA GLN A 84 7.19 19.92 -4.73
C GLN A 84 6.95 19.16 -3.43
N THR A 85 7.41 19.70 -2.33
CA THR A 85 7.21 19.12 -0.99
C THR A 85 6.60 20.16 -0.05
N THR A 86 6.14 19.73 1.11
CA THR A 86 5.66 20.64 2.16
C THR A 86 6.76 21.59 2.66
N ASN A 87 8.03 21.20 2.53
CA ASN A 87 9.19 22.01 2.90
C ASN A 87 9.77 22.85 1.76
N GLY A 88 9.08 22.89 0.61
CA GLY A 88 9.47 23.63 -0.58
C GLY A 88 9.90 22.73 -1.74
N PRO A 89 10.27 23.32 -2.88
CA PRO A 89 10.68 22.56 -4.04
C PRO A 89 12.05 21.92 -3.82
N LEU A 90 12.18 20.65 -4.18
CA LEU A 90 13.45 19.91 -4.20
C LEU A 90 13.89 19.67 -5.64
N PRO A 91 15.20 19.59 -5.91
CA PRO A 91 15.68 19.07 -7.18
C PRO A 91 15.04 17.69 -7.41
N GLY A 92 14.50 17.45 -8.59
CA GLY A 92 13.96 16.16 -8.91
C GLY A 92 15.01 15.06 -8.74
N PRO A 93 14.66 13.88 -8.22
CA PRO A 93 15.59 12.76 -8.12
C PRO A 93 16.05 12.27 -9.50
N PHE A 94 15.46 12.80 -10.55
CA PHE A 94 15.75 12.48 -11.94
C PHE A 94 16.56 13.54 -12.69
N ALA A 95 16.90 14.65 -12.04
CA ALA A 95 17.62 15.72 -12.72
C ALA A 95 18.91 15.18 -13.36
N GLY A 96 18.90 15.05 -14.69
CA GLY A 96 20.00 14.50 -15.46
C GLY A 96 20.07 12.98 -15.55
N GLN A 97 19.02 12.27 -15.18
CA GLN A 97 18.93 10.81 -15.26
C GLN A 97 17.55 10.39 -15.73
N SER A 98 17.44 9.18 -16.27
CA SER A 98 16.14 8.54 -16.46
C SER A 98 15.53 8.13 -15.13
N ILE A 99 14.22 7.96 -15.11
CA ILE A 99 13.50 7.62 -13.89
C ILE A 99 13.70 6.16 -13.47
N ASN A 100 13.56 5.93 -12.17
CA ASN A 100 13.47 4.63 -11.54
C ASN A 100 12.35 4.64 -10.48
N CYS A 101 12.16 3.55 -9.75
CA CYS A 101 11.10 3.49 -8.73
C CYS A 101 11.35 4.49 -7.60
N ARG A 102 12.61 4.68 -7.17
CA ARG A 102 12.99 5.68 -6.15
C ARG A 102 12.68 7.11 -6.55
N SER A 103 12.49 7.35 -7.82
CA SER A 103 12.07 8.65 -8.32
C SER A 103 10.70 9.10 -7.80
N CYS A 104 9.83 8.14 -7.47
CA CYS A 104 8.50 8.39 -6.90
C CYS A 104 8.38 7.90 -5.45
N HIS A 105 9.24 6.99 -5.00
CA HIS A 105 9.17 6.35 -3.70
C HIS A 105 10.53 6.42 -2.99
N PHE A 106 10.70 7.32 -2.03
CA PHE A 106 11.81 7.22 -1.11
C PHE A 106 11.58 6.03 -0.16
N VAL A 107 12.60 5.28 0.10
CA VAL A 107 12.57 4.11 0.97
C VAL A 107 13.50 4.25 2.17
N THR A 108 14.29 5.32 2.18
CA THR A 108 15.22 5.66 3.27
C THR A 108 15.06 7.12 3.67
N GLU A 109 14.95 7.37 4.96
CA GLU A 109 14.85 8.73 5.53
C GLU A 109 16.17 9.49 5.40
N PHE A 110 17.29 8.78 5.44
CA PHE A 110 18.60 9.35 5.23
C PHE A 110 18.71 10.08 3.89
N GLU A 111 18.20 9.50 2.83
CA GLU A 111 18.12 10.13 1.51
C GLU A 111 17.26 11.40 1.55
N GLY A 112 16.12 11.36 2.24
CA GLY A 112 15.27 12.52 2.44
C GLY A 112 16.01 13.66 3.11
N VAL A 113 16.78 13.39 4.15
CA VAL A 113 17.53 14.39 4.91
C VAL A 113 18.75 14.91 4.15
N THR A 114 19.53 14.02 3.52
CA THR A 114 20.78 14.38 2.84
C THR A 114 20.59 14.76 1.38
N GLY A 115 19.60 14.19 0.71
CA GLY A 115 19.30 14.42 -0.69
C GLY A 115 18.40 15.61 -0.98
N GLY A 116 17.99 16.36 0.03
CA GLY A 116 17.25 17.61 -0.13
C GLY A 116 15.82 17.64 0.37
N GLY A 117 15.41 16.74 1.26
CA GLY A 117 14.08 16.81 1.85
C GLY A 117 13.84 15.83 2.98
N ASN A 118 12.80 16.10 3.76
CA ASN A 118 12.37 15.26 4.88
C ASN A 118 11.21 14.35 4.44
N ARG A 119 11.29 13.76 3.26
CA ARG A 119 10.20 12.93 2.76
C ARG A 119 10.63 11.48 2.75
N THR A 120 9.84 10.68 3.37
CA THR A 120 10.01 9.26 3.50
C THR A 120 8.77 8.57 2.94
N TYR A 121 8.87 7.43 2.32
CA TYR A 121 7.80 6.51 1.96
C TYR A 121 6.70 7.01 1.00
N SER A 122 6.47 8.33 0.89
CA SER A 122 5.52 8.93 -0.05
C SER A 122 5.99 10.32 -0.46
N ASP A 123 6.36 10.49 -1.70
CA ASP A 123 7.31 11.54 -2.03
C ASP A 123 6.81 12.69 -2.80
N PHE A 124 5.66 12.61 -3.38
CA PHE A 124 5.19 13.64 -4.26
C PHE A 124 4.09 14.45 -3.64
N THR A 125 3.99 15.67 -4.12
CA THR A 125 2.88 16.57 -3.89
C THR A 125 1.55 15.93 -4.25
N THR A 126 0.53 16.71 -4.26
CA THR A 126 -0.87 16.32 -4.50
C THR A 126 -1.08 15.23 -5.54
N ARG A 127 -0.21 15.15 -6.58
CA ARG A 127 -0.25 14.07 -7.57
C ARG A 127 1.12 13.88 -8.18
N SER A 128 1.53 12.63 -8.34
CA SER A 128 2.81 12.31 -8.97
C SER A 128 2.78 12.71 -10.44
N PRO A 129 3.80 13.42 -10.93
CA PRO A 129 3.93 13.66 -12.36
C PRO A 129 4.19 12.36 -13.11
N ILE A 130 3.84 12.34 -14.39
CA ILE A 130 4.19 11.26 -15.30
C ILE A 130 5.26 11.72 -16.29
N PRO A 131 6.18 10.85 -16.74
CA PRO A 131 7.29 11.23 -17.59
C PRO A 131 6.87 11.84 -18.94
N ARG A 132 5.72 11.42 -19.44
CA ARG A 132 5.16 11.90 -20.69
C ARG A 132 3.67 12.14 -20.56
N ALA A 133 3.21 13.35 -20.86
CA ALA A 133 1.78 13.68 -20.84
C ALA A 133 1.01 12.75 -21.77
N MET A 134 -0.08 12.17 -21.26
CA MET A 134 -0.97 11.28 -21.99
C MET A 134 -2.41 11.74 -21.79
N ASN A 135 -3.22 11.66 -22.84
CA ASN A 135 -4.64 12.04 -22.78
C ASN A 135 -4.89 13.47 -22.24
N GLY A 136 -3.92 14.39 -22.46
CA GLY A 136 -4.00 15.77 -21.97
C GLY A 136 -3.63 15.95 -20.49
N PHE A 137 -3.20 14.91 -19.81
CA PHE A 137 -2.80 14.95 -18.40
C PHE A 137 -1.32 14.64 -18.24
N ASP A 138 -0.67 15.37 -17.35
CA ASP A 138 0.75 15.27 -17.04
C ASP A 138 1.02 14.76 -15.61
N HIS A 139 -0.05 14.42 -14.87
CA HIS A 139 0.00 13.89 -13.52
C HIS A 139 -0.89 12.65 -13.38
N THR A 140 -0.52 11.76 -12.46
CA THR A 140 -1.41 10.70 -12.02
C THR A 140 -2.61 11.29 -11.25
N PRO A 141 -3.76 10.62 -11.22
CA PRO A 141 -4.91 11.10 -10.43
C PRO A 141 -4.68 11.00 -8.92
N ARG A 142 -3.64 10.30 -8.49
CA ARG A 142 -3.40 9.93 -7.10
C ARG A 142 -1.97 10.21 -6.67
N ASN A 143 -1.79 10.32 -5.37
CA ASN A 143 -0.49 10.44 -4.72
C ASN A 143 0.32 9.13 -4.86
N ALA A 144 1.63 9.18 -4.71
CA ALA A 144 2.45 7.98 -4.55
C ALA A 144 2.10 7.29 -3.23
N MET A 145 2.10 5.97 -3.22
CA MET A 145 1.87 5.19 -1.99
C MET A 145 3.19 4.97 -1.28
N GLN A 146 3.15 4.90 0.06
CA GLN A 146 4.31 4.46 0.82
C GLN A 146 4.73 3.04 0.40
N MET A 147 6.05 2.77 0.45
CA MET A 147 6.61 1.45 0.15
C MET A 147 6.82 0.64 1.42
N VAL A 148 7.41 1.25 2.46
CA VAL A 148 7.68 0.58 3.73
C VAL A 148 6.37 0.15 4.39
N GLY A 149 6.31 -1.10 4.83
CA GLY A 149 5.11 -1.68 5.43
C GLY A 149 3.96 -1.96 4.48
N THR A 150 4.14 -1.77 3.16
CA THR A 150 3.03 -2.01 2.19
C THR A 150 2.67 -3.49 2.07
N MET A 151 3.62 -4.37 2.36
CA MET A 151 3.45 -5.83 2.30
C MET A 151 3.40 -6.49 3.68
N GLN A 152 2.84 -5.80 4.68
CA GLN A 152 2.64 -6.36 6.02
C GLN A 152 1.87 -7.68 5.95
N PRO A 153 2.34 -8.76 6.62
CA PRO A 153 1.65 -10.03 6.65
C PRO A 153 0.28 -9.91 7.34
N HIS A 154 -0.77 -10.35 6.70
CA HIS A 154 -2.13 -10.40 7.27
C HIS A 154 -2.92 -11.58 6.73
N THR A 155 -4.05 -11.88 7.38
CA THR A 155 -4.99 -12.88 6.89
C THR A 155 -5.93 -12.26 5.88
N GLY A 156 -5.96 -12.81 4.67
CA GLY A 156 -6.80 -12.31 3.57
C GLY A 156 -5.98 -11.95 2.33
N PRO A 157 -6.65 -11.44 1.30
CA PRO A 157 -5.98 -11.06 0.07
C PRO A 157 -5.16 -9.79 0.24
N GLN A 158 -4.00 -9.74 -0.38
CA GLN A 158 -3.25 -8.51 -0.59
C GLN A 158 -3.91 -7.67 -1.69
N PHE A 159 -3.79 -6.35 -1.55
CA PHE A 159 -4.26 -5.39 -2.53
C PHE A 159 -3.20 -4.33 -2.76
N PHE A 160 -2.92 -4.04 -4.02
CA PHE A 160 -1.96 -3.02 -4.41
C PHE A 160 -2.66 -1.91 -5.20
N HIS A 161 -2.11 -0.73 -5.17
CA HIS A 161 -2.74 0.56 -5.46
C HIS A 161 -3.91 0.87 -4.51
N PHE A 162 -4.34 2.14 -4.51
CA PHE A 162 -5.44 2.60 -3.67
C PHE A 162 -6.79 1.97 -4.00
N ASP A 163 -6.96 1.41 -5.19
CA ASP A 163 -8.21 0.83 -5.69
C ASP A 163 -8.17 -0.70 -5.85
N GLY A 164 -7.05 -1.33 -5.46
CA GLY A 164 -6.90 -2.78 -5.55
C GLY A 164 -6.68 -3.31 -6.96
N GLU A 165 -6.10 -2.51 -7.85
CA GLU A 165 -5.85 -2.84 -9.26
C GLU A 165 -5.01 -4.11 -9.45
N PHE A 166 -4.06 -4.37 -8.55
CA PHE A 166 -3.18 -5.53 -8.64
C PHE A 166 -3.40 -6.51 -7.50
N ALA A 167 -3.35 -7.80 -7.85
CA ALA A 167 -3.51 -8.90 -6.90
C ALA A 167 -2.20 -9.30 -6.22
N THR A 168 -1.06 -9.05 -6.87
CA THR A 168 0.29 -9.35 -6.37
C THR A 168 1.21 -8.15 -6.56
N ALA A 169 2.26 -8.06 -5.74
CA ALA A 169 3.28 -7.02 -5.90
C ALA A 169 4.06 -7.20 -7.21
N SER A 170 4.30 -8.43 -7.65
CA SER A 170 4.95 -8.69 -8.95
C SER A 170 4.12 -8.14 -10.11
N ASP A 171 2.77 -8.32 -10.11
CA ASP A 171 1.90 -7.72 -11.12
C ASP A 171 1.95 -6.18 -11.08
N LEU A 172 2.00 -5.59 -9.88
CA LEU A 172 2.17 -4.14 -9.70
C LEU A 172 3.48 -3.66 -10.32
N VAL A 173 4.60 -4.32 -10.01
CA VAL A 173 5.93 -3.97 -10.55
C VAL A 173 5.91 -4.01 -12.08
N ILE A 174 5.43 -5.11 -12.66
CA ILE A 174 5.32 -5.28 -14.11
C ILE A 174 4.44 -4.19 -14.72
N GLY A 175 3.26 -3.95 -14.16
CA GLY A 175 2.33 -2.93 -14.65
C GLY A 175 2.89 -1.51 -14.55
N THR A 176 3.66 -1.22 -13.50
CA THR A 176 4.35 0.07 -13.33
C THR A 176 5.45 0.26 -14.38
N MET A 177 6.32 -0.72 -14.54
CA MET A 177 7.47 -0.65 -15.45
C MET A 177 7.07 -0.60 -16.93
N THR A 178 5.94 -1.21 -17.29
CA THR A 178 5.42 -1.25 -18.67
C THR A 178 4.34 -0.20 -18.95
N GLY A 179 4.00 0.64 -17.97
CA GLY A 179 2.91 1.61 -18.04
C GLY A 179 3.35 3.07 -18.01
N ARG A 180 2.36 3.95 -17.87
CA ARG A 180 2.54 5.40 -17.92
C ARG A 180 3.52 5.96 -16.88
N ASN A 181 3.65 5.32 -15.72
CA ASN A 181 4.57 5.77 -14.68
C ASN A 181 6.03 5.67 -15.14
N PHE A 182 6.33 4.80 -16.10
CA PHE A 182 7.62 4.70 -16.78
C PHE A 182 7.61 5.31 -18.20
N GLY A 183 6.59 6.10 -18.53
CA GLY A 183 6.48 6.83 -19.79
C GLY A 183 5.92 6.04 -20.97
N TRP A 184 5.56 4.77 -20.78
CA TRP A 184 5.02 3.92 -21.84
C TRP A 184 3.53 4.14 -22.05
N ALA A 185 3.14 4.42 -23.30
CA ALA A 185 1.72 4.43 -23.66
C ALA A 185 1.16 3.00 -23.74
N PRO A 186 -0.15 2.79 -23.55
CA PRO A 186 -0.75 1.46 -23.63
C PRO A 186 -0.47 0.72 -24.92
N THR A 187 -0.41 1.43 -26.05
CA THR A 187 -0.05 0.88 -27.37
C THR A 187 1.42 0.46 -27.47
N GLU A 188 2.27 0.87 -26.55
CA GLU A 188 3.71 0.61 -26.53
C GLU A 188 4.09 -0.56 -25.58
N TYR A 189 3.12 -1.26 -25.00
CA TYR A 189 3.38 -2.35 -24.05
C TYR A 189 4.40 -3.38 -24.57
N ALA A 190 4.26 -3.83 -25.82
CA ALA A 190 5.20 -4.78 -26.41
C ALA A 190 6.62 -4.19 -26.57
N GLN A 191 6.73 -2.89 -26.81
CA GLN A 191 8.01 -2.19 -26.90
C GLN A 191 8.64 -2.05 -25.51
N ALA A 192 7.84 -1.75 -24.48
CA ALA A 192 8.29 -1.71 -23.10
C ALA A 192 8.89 -3.05 -22.66
N VAL A 193 8.15 -4.14 -22.88
CA VAL A 193 8.60 -5.50 -22.54
C VAL A 193 9.91 -5.85 -23.27
N ALA A 194 9.98 -5.57 -24.57
CA ALA A 194 11.19 -5.84 -25.37
C ALA A 194 12.39 -5.01 -24.89
N HIS A 195 12.19 -3.72 -24.58
CA HIS A 195 13.25 -2.84 -24.10
C HIS A 195 13.77 -3.27 -22.72
N ILE A 196 12.88 -3.57 -21.79
CA ILE A 196 13.27 -4.05 -20.44
C ILE A 196 14.11 -5.32 -20.56
N ALA A 197 13.66 -6.28 -21.38
CA ALA A 197 14.41 -7.50 -21.63
C ALA A 197 15.76 -7.25 -22.33
N GLN A 198 15.83 -6.27 -23.24
CA GLN A 198 17.06 -5.84 -23.87
C GLN A 198 18.07 -5.32 -22.83
N VAL A 199 17.63 -4.48 -21.90
CA VAL A 199 18.49 -3.96 -20.81
C VAL A 199 19.14 -5.12 -20.05
N ILE A 200 18.36 -6.13 -19.67
CA ILE A 200 18.87 -7.30 -18.92
C ILE A 200 19.89 -8.10 -19.74
N ARG A 201 19.62 -8.29 -21.06
CA ARG A 201 20.49 -9.11 -21.91
C ARG A 201 21.80 -8.41 -22.29
N GLU A 202 21.75 -7.10 -22.51
CA GLU A 202 22.88 -6.32 -23.02
C GLU A 202 23.66 -5.61 -21.92
N ASP A 203 23.20 -5.68 -20.66
CA ASP A 203 23.93 -5.17 -19.51
C ASP A 203 25.28 -5.85 -19.40
N ASP A 204 26.35 -5.08 -19.37
CA ASP A 204 27.73 -5.59 -19.31
C ASP A 204 28.38 -5.51 -17.92
N GLY A 205 27.63 -4.99 -16.92
CA GLY A 205 28.12 -4.82 -15.55
C GLY A 205 29.09 -3.64 -15.37
N SER A 206 29.24 -2.75 -16.37
CA SER A 206 30.19 -1.64 -16.30
C SER A 206 29.62 -0.39 -15.61
N GLY A 207 28.31 -0.35 -15.35
CA GLY A 207 27.64 0.78 -14.73
C GLY A 207 27.96 0.94 -13.24
N GLN A 208 27.81 2.16 -12.72
CA GLN A 208 28.03 2.44 -11.29
C GLN A 208 27.09 1.59 -10.40
N LEU A 209 25.83 1.44 -10.78
CA LEU A 209 24.87 0.61 -10.07
C LEU A 209 25.35 -0.86 -9.97
N ALA A 210 25.88 -1.42 -11.06
CA ALA A 210 26.43 -2.77 -11.05
C ALA A 210 27.66 -2.88 -10.13
N ALA A 211 28.51 -1.85 -10.11
CA ALA A 211 29.67 -1.81 -9.20
C ALA A 211 29.23 -1.74 -7.74
N ASP A 212 28.20 -0.95 -7.42
CA ASP A 212 27.77 -0.70 -6.06
C ASP A 212 26.87 -1.83 -5.49
N ARG A 213 26.03 -2.44 -6.34
CA ARG A 213 24.97 -3.39 -5.90
C ARG A 213 25.13 -4.82 -6.45
N LEU A 214 25.84 -5.03 -7.55
CA LEU A 214 25.94 -6.33 -8.23
C LEU A 214 27.37 -6.85 -8.31
N ASN A 215 28.27 -6.37 -7.48
CA ASN A 215 29.69 -6.74 -7.48
C ASN A 215 30.37 -6.60 -8.87
N GLY A 216 29.93 -5.65 -9.69
CA GLY A 216 30.41 -5.44 -11.05
C GLY A 216 30.01 -6.54 -12.04
N LEU A 217 28.95 -7.29 -11.74
CA LEU A 217 28.41 -8.32 -12.63
C LEU A 217 27.18 -7.79 -13.38
N SER A 218 26.96 -8.31 -14.58
CA SER A 218 25.75 -8.00 -15.34
C SER A 218 24.54 -8.78 -14.83
N TYR A 219 23.33 -8.26 -15.06
CA TYR A 219 22.09 -8.96 -14.72
C TYR A 219 22.00 -10.33 -15.35
N ALA A 220 22.42 -10.50 -16.61
CA ALA A 220 22.40 -11.80 -17.28
C ALA A 220 23.27 -12.85 -16.54
N VAL A 221 24.41 -12.44 -16.00
CA VAL A 221 25.28 -13.33 -15.20
C VAL A 221 24.62 -13.66 -13.86
N ILE A 222 24.05 -12.66 -13.19
CA ILE A 222 23.36 -12.83 -11.89
C ILE A 222 22.14 -13.76 -12.05
N PHE A 223 21.30 -13.53 -13.04
CA PHE A 223 20.09 -14.34 -13.27
C PHE A 223 20.43 -15.79 -13.68
N ALA A 224 21.51 -16.01 -14.42
CA ALA A 224 21.97 -17.36 -14.72
C ALA A 224 22.46 -18.10 -13.47
N GLY A 225 22.98 -17.40 -12.47
CA GLY A 225 23.34 -17.93 -11.17
C GLY A 225 24.46 -19.01 -11.19
N THR A 226 25.27 -19.08 -12.25
CA THR A 226 26.28 -20.14 -12.44
C THR A 226 27.71 -19.64 -12.36
N ASP A 227 27.95 -18.33 -12.36
CA ASP A 227 29.30 -17.75 -12.27
C ASP A 227 29.80 -17.81 -10.82
N ALA A 228 31.03 -18.29 -10.65
CA ALA A 228 31.66 -18.43 -9.34
C ALA A 228 32.01 -17.08 -8.66
N ARG A 229 31.92 -15.97 -9.40
CA ARG A 229 32.14 -14.61 -8.86
C ARG A 229 30.90 -14.05 -8.16
N ILE A 230 29.72 -14.68 -8.33
CA ILE A 230 28.48 -14.22 -7.72
C ILE A 230 28.59 -14.41 -6.20
N PRO A 231 28.53 -13.33 -5.40
CA PRO A 231 28.54 -13.45 -3.94
C PRO A 231 27.27 -14.14 -3.43
N SER A 232 27.30 -14.62 -2.20
CA SER A 232 26.23 -15.43 -1.63
C SER A 232 24.89 -14.69 -1.51
N ASP A 233 24.94 -13.39 -1.28
CA ASP A 233 23.79 -12.47 -1.18
C ASP A 233 23.15 -12.11 -2.53
N LEU A 234 23.82 -12.44 -3.65
CA LEU A 234 23.31 -12.33 -5.02
C LEU A 234 23.09 -13.70 -5.69
N GLN A 235 23.25 -14.78 -4.96
CA GLN A 235 23.17 -16.14 -5.49
C GLN A 235 21.74 -16.67 -5.46
N LEU A 236 21.00 -16.48 -6.55
CA LEU A 236 19.62 -17.00 -6.69
C LEU A 236 19.56 -18.52 -6.49
N PRO A 237 18.51 -19.03 -5.82
CA PRO A 237 18.25 -20.47 -5.77
C PRO A 237 17.97 -21.01 -7.18
N ALA A 238 18.25 -22.28 -7.40
CA ALA A 238 18.15 -22.88 -8.74
C ALA A 238 16.74 -22.77 -9.37
N SER A 239 15.71 -22.66 -8.56
CA SER A 239 14.30 -22.51 -9.00
C SER A 239 13.99 -21.13 -9.57
N GLU A 240 14.78 -20.10 -9.21
CA GLU A 240 14.61 -18.71 -9.62
C GLU A 240 15.61 -18.28 -10.70
N ARG A 241 16.47 -19.17 -11.15
CA ARG A 241 17.47 -18.84 -12.19
C ARG A 241 16.89 -18.91 -13.57
N ILE A 242 17.21 -17.91 -14.38
CA ILE A 242 16.89 -17.90 -15.81
C ILE A 242 18.15 -17.63 -16.64
N ASP A 243 18.22 -18.20 -17.82
CA ASP A 243 19.22 -17.83 -18.82
C ASP A 243 18.63 -16.71 -19.72
N ALA A 244 19.04 -15.47 -19.47
CA ALA A 244 18.52 -14.31 -20.19
C ALA A 244 18.71 -14.39 -21.72
N ALA A 245 19.69 -15.17 -22.20
CA ALA A 245 19.92 -15.34 -23.64
C ALA A 245 18.85 -16.21 -24.32
N THR A 246 18.23 -17.12 -23.59
CA THR A 246 17.25 -18.08 -24.12
C THR A 246 15.84 -17.86 -23.58
N ALA A 247 15.69 -17.17 -22.46
CA ALA A 247 14.40 -16.80 -21.88
C ALA A 247 13.62 -15.86 -22.81
N THR A 248 12.30 -15.98 -22.79
CA THR A 248 11.43 -14.99 -23.45
C THR A 248 11.48 -13.64 -22.73
N ASP A 249 11.09 -12.56 -23.41
CA ASP A 249 11.04 -11.23 -22.80
C ASP A 249 10.11 -11.22 -21.57
N GLN A 250 8.97 -11.94 -21.66
CA GLN A 250 8.04 -12.05 -20.52
C GLN A 250 8.66 -12.80 -19.33
N GLN A 251 9.41 -13.86 -19.55
CA GLN A 251 10.10 -14.58 -18.46
C GLN A 251 11.15 -13.70 -17.75
N ILE A 252 11.84 -12.84 -18.51
CA ILE A 252 12.75 -11.85 -17.91
C ILE A 252 11.97 -10.85 -17.07
N LEU A 253 10.86 -10.36 -17.59
CA LEU A 253 10.01 -9.39 -16.87
C LEU A 253 9.39 -10.01 -15.62
N ASP A 254 8.98 -11.28 -15.67
CA ASP A 254 8.46 -12.03 -14.52
C ASP A 254 9.53 -12.18 -13.43
N GLU A 255 10.79 -12.44 -13.80
CA GLU A 255 11.91 -12.51 -12.86
C GLU A 255 12.22 -11.16 -12.22
N ILE A 256 12.17 -10.08 -12.98
CA ILE A 256 12.27 -8.70 -12.44
C ILE A 256 11.14 -8.46 -11.43
N GLY A 257 9.91 -8.82 -11.81
CA GLY A 257 8.75 -8.70 -10.93
C GLY A 257 8.92 -9.47 -9.61
N LEU A 258 9.47 -10.68 -9.67
CA LEU A 258 9.80 -11.48 -8.49
C LEU A 258 10.83 -10.78 -7.59
N CYS A 259 11.96 -10.38 -8.16
CA CYS A 259 13.04 -9.76 -7.39
C CYS A 259 12.60 -8.44 -6.74
N VAL A 260 11.98 -7.53 -7.49
CA VAL A 260 11.55 -6.23 -6.96
C VAL A 260 10.42 -6.40 -5.94
N SER A 261 9.48 -7.32 -6.14
CA SER A 261 8.46 -7.59 -5.12
C SER A 261 9.04 -8.21 -3.85
N THR A 262 10.13 -8.97 -3.95
CA THR A 262 10.88 -9.49 -2.80
C THR A 262 11.52 -8.35 -2.01
N TYR A 263 12.17 -7.41 -2.67
CA TYR A 263 12.70 -6.20 -2.05
C TYR A 263 11.58 -5.39 -1.36
N MET A 264 10.45 -5.16 -2.03
CA MET A 264 9.30 -4.50 -1.41
C MET A 264 8.80 -5.21 -0.15
N LYS A 265 8.90 -6.53 -0.09
CA LYS A 265 8.48 -7.34 1.07
C LYS A 265 9.44 -7.18 2.26
N ASP A 266 10.70 -6.88 2.01
CA ASP A 266 11.69 -6.62 3.07
C ASP A 266 11.65 -5.17 3.57
N LEU A 267 11.06 -4.23 2.84
CA LEU A 267 10.77 -2.87 3.29
C LEU A 267 9.69 -2.89 4.38
N LYS A 268 10.08 -3.04 5.63
CA LYS A 268 9.16 -3.20 6.78
C LYS A 268 9.61 -2.37 7.96
N PHE A 269 8.65 -1.97 8.79
CA PHE A 269 8.93 -1.31 10.07
C PHE A 269 9.73 -2.22 10.99
N LYS A 270 10.54 -1.62 11.87
CA LYS A 270 11.42 -2.34 12.79
C LYS A 270 10.64 -3.25 13.72
N GLN A 271 10.97 -4.53 13.69
CA GLN A 271 10.34 -5.58 14.50
C GLN A 271 11.39 -6.38 15.25
N ASP A 272 10.99 -6.98 16.37
CA ASP A 272 11.81 -7.97 17.06
C ASP A 272 11.66 -9.37 16.43
N GLU A 273 12.38 -10.34 16.98
CA GLU A 273 12.37 -11.75 16.53
C GLU A 273 11.00 -12.43 16.57
N TYR A 274 9.99 -11.81 17.24
CA TYR A 274 8.61 -12.29 17.33
C TYR A 274 7.66 -11.50 16.41
N GLY A 275 8.16 -10.64 15.55
CA GLY A 275 7.37 -9.79 14.66
C GLY A 275 6.62 -8.65 15.35
N ARG A 276 7.06 -8.24 16.56
CA ARG A 276 6.44 -7.14 17.30
C ARG A 276 7.15 -5.83 16.98
N TYR A 277 6.39 -4.79 16.68
CA TYR A 277 6.94 -3.45 16.44
C TYR A 277 7.63 -2.90 17.70
N ILE A 278 8.76 -2.23 17.50
CA ILE A 278 9.65 -1.86 18.63
C ILE A 278 10.20 -0.44 18.57
N ALA A 279 10.05 0.29 17.48
CA ALA A 279 10.88 1.45 17.23
C ALA A 279 10.17 2.80 17.42
N SER A 280 8.84 2.88 17.30
CA SER A 280 8.13 4.13 17.52
C SER A 280 7.97 4.47 19.02
N PRO A 281 7.80 5.75 19.39
CA PRO A 281 7.46 6.15 20.75
C PRO A 281 6.26 5.40 21.33
N TYR A 282 5.25 5.14 20.51
CA TYR A 282 4.08 4.33 20.86
C TYR A 282 4.47 2.89 21.24
N ASP A 283 5.30 2.24 20.44
CA ASP A 283 5.73 0.86 20.70
C ASP A 283 6.54 0.77 22.00
N VAL A 284 7.40 1.77 22.25
CA VAL A 284 8.17 1.88 23.50
C VAL A 284 7.21 2.08 24.68
N PHE A 285 6.22 2.98 24.58
CA PHE A 285 5.22 3.21 25.61
C PHE A 285 4.48 1.94 26.00
N LEU A 286 4.02 1.15 25.03
CA LEU A 286 3.35 -0.13 25.32
C LEU A 286 4.25 -1.07 26.12
N ARG A 287 5.51 -1.19 25.71
CA ARG A 287 6.47 -2.12 26.36
C ARG A 287 6.80 -1.71 27.80
N VAL A 288 7.11 -0.42 28.06
CA VAL A 288 7.50 0.02 29.40
C VAL A 288 6.36 -0.02 30.40
N ASN A 289 5.10 0.03 29.92
CA ASN A 289 3.90 -0.12 30.74
C ASN A 289 3.34 -1.54 30.74
N HIS A 290 4.03 -2.51 30.15
CA HIS A 290 3.62 -3.92 30.08
C HIS A 290 2.25 -4.14 29.43
N LEU A 291 1.85 -3.26 28.51
CA LEU A 291 0.62 -3.33 27.74
C LEU A 291 0.71 -4.37 26.61
N PRO A 292 -0.40 -4.89 26.12
CA PRO A 292 -0.41 -5.79 24.97
C PRO A 292 0.18 -5.09 23.72
N VAL A 293 1.21 -5.67 23.10
CA VAL A 293 1.88 -5.11 21.91
C VAL A 293 1.38 -5.72 20.61
N GLN A 294 0.67 -6.86 20.67
CA GLN A 294 0.08 -7.56 19.52
C GLN A 294 -1.07 -8.45 19.96
N PRO A 295 -1.98 -8.86 19.05
CA PRO A 295 -3.05 -9.82 19.36
C PRO A 295 -2.46 -11.16 19.79
N ARG A 296 -3.13 -11.82 20.75
CA ARG A 296 -2.82 -13.21 21.10
C ARG A 296 -3.29 -14.16 20.01
N ALA A 297 -2.71 -15.36 19.97
CA ALA A 297 -3.13 -16.38 19.00
C ALA A 297 -4.66 -16.62 19.08
N GLY A 298 -5.35 -16.43 17.95
CA GLY A 298 -6.81 -16.57 17.84
C GLY A 298 -7.62 -15.37 18.35
N GLN A 299 -6.99 -14.32 18.83
CA GLN A 299 -7.68 -13.08 19.20
C GLN A 299 -7.96 -12.24 17.95
N SER A 300 -9.20 -11.77 17.80
CA SER A 300 -9.51 -10.84 16.72
C SER A 300 -8.91 -9.46 17.00
N ALA A 301 -8.61 -8.71 15.94
CA ALA A 301 -8.09 -7.34 16.04
C ALA A 301 -9.04 -6.42 16.83
N ALA A 302 -10.36 -6.58 16.67
CA ALA A 302 -11.34 -5.82 17.44
C ALA A 302 -11.28 -6.13 18.95
N ASN A 303 -11.10 -7.40 19.32
CA ASN A 303 -10.94 -7.78 20.74
C ASN A 303 -9.61 -7.30 21.31
N TYR A 304 -8.55 -7.31 20.51
CA TYR A 304 -7.27 -6.74 20.91
C TYR A 304 -7.37 -5.22 21.13
N ASN A 305 -8.03 -4.51 20.23
CA ASN A 305 -8.30 -3.08 20.37
C ASN A 305 -9.06 -2.76 21.67
N ALA A 306 -10.11 -3.52 21.96
CA ALA A 306 -10.91 -3.31 23.18
C ALA A 306 -10.10 -3.60 24.46
N GLU A 307 -9.28 -4.64 24.46
CA GLU A 307 -8.37 -4.96 25.56
C GLU A 307 -7.33 -3.85 25.76
N LEU A 308 -6.68 -3.41 24.70
CA LEU A 308 -5.68 -2.36 24.75
C LEU A 308 -6.28 -1.05 25.31
N LEU A 309 -7.45 -0.63 24.83
CA LEU A 309 -8.17 0.53 25.38
C LEU A 309 -8.46 0.38 26.87
N GLN A 310 -8.94 -0.82 27.29
CA GLN A 310 -9.24 -1.08 28.70
C GLN A 310 -7.99 -0.96 29.56
N GLU A 311 -6.87 -1.54 29.14
CA GLU A 311 -5.61 -1.55 29.90
C GLU A 311 -4.96 -0.17 29.93
N VAL A 312 -4.94 0.57 28.82
CA VAL A 312 -4.46 1.96 28.76
C VAL A 312 -5.25 2.84 29.73
N SER A 313 -6.59 2.78 29.68
CA SER A 313 -7.45 3.60 30.54
C SER A 313 -7.39 3.20 32.03
N ALA A 314 -6.87 2.04 32.35
CA ALA A 314 -6.69 1.56 33.73
C ALA A 314 -5.33 1.94 34.34
N LEU A 315 -4.40 2.48 33.56
CA LEU A 315 -3.09 2.90 34.07
C LEU A 315 -3.23 4.00 35.12
N LYS A 316 -2.64 3.79 36.29
CA LYS A 316 -2.68 4.78 37.40
C LYS A 316 -1.45 5.70 37.38
N ASP A 317 -0.29 5.13 37.10
CA ASP A 317 0.99 5.81 37.10
C ASP A 317 1.74 5.44 35.80
N PRO A 318 1.30 5.94 34.64
CA PRO A 318 1.92 5.59 33.35
C PRO A 318 3.37 6.03 33.30
N VAL A 319 4.23 5.16 32.79
CA VAL A 319 5.61 5.51 32.45
C VAL A 319 5.60 6.11 31.05
N TYR A 320 5.87 7.41 30.99
CA TYR A 320 5.94 8.12 29.72
C TYR A 320 7.31 7.99 29.06
N VAL A 321 7.33 8.04 27.74
CA VAL A 321 8.52 8.03 26.91
C VAL A 321 8.92 9.50 26.66
N THR A 322 10.13 9.88 27.04
CA THR A 322 10.61 11.25 26.89
C THR A 322 12.06 11.23 26.43
N GLY A 323 12.33 11.08 25.17
CA GLY A 323 13.66 11.24 24.55
C GLY A 323 14.82 10.41 25.13
N ALA A 324 14.63 9.80 26.31
CA ALA A 324 15.70 9.06 27.01
C ALA A 324 15.95 7.66 26.44
N ASP A 325 14.95 7.07 25.78
CA ASP A 325 15.03 5.71 25.21
C ASP A 325 15.43 5.69 23.72
N GLY A 326 15.82 6.82 23.20
CA GLY A 326 16.24 7.07 21.86
C GLY A 326 15.83 8.48 21.43
N SER A 327 16.52 9.00 20.44
CA SER A 327 16.13 10.21 19.74
C SER A 327 16.01 9.85 18.26
N PHE A 328 15.11 10.47 17.57
CA PHE A 328 15.12 10.37 16.12
C PHE A 328 16.44 10.90 15.56
N GLN A 329 16.99 10.18 14.59
CA GLN A 329 18.16 10.60 13.85
C GLN A 329 17.76 11.46 12.65
N TYR A 330 16.61 11.15 12.05
CA TYR A 330 16.16 11.74 10.79
C TYR A 330 14.96 12.67 10.96
N HIS A 331 14.22 12.58 12.06
CA HIS A 331 13.05 13.41 12.32
C HIS A 331 13.36 14.61 13.22
N ASN A 332 12.71 15.74 12.92
CA ASN A 332 12.81 16.96 13.72
C ASN A 332 11.79 17.02 14.88
N GLN A 333 10.90 16.05 15.00
CA GLN A 333 9.96 15.95 16.12
C GLN A 333 10.61 15.28 17.33
N PRO A 334 10.11 15.54 18.56
CA PRO A 334 10.60 14.85 19.74
C PRO A 334 10.20 13.38 19.75
N PHE A 335 11.10 12.48 20.11
CA PHE A 335 10.79 11.08 20.39
C PHE A 335 10.08 11.00 21.75
N GLN A 336 8.75 11.06 21.74
CA GLN A 336 7.97 11.11 22.96
C GLN A 336 6.62 10.38 22.85
N PHE A 337 6.17 9.86 24.01
CA PHE A 337 4.80 9.46 24.25
C PHE A 337 4.42 9.86 25.68
N GLY A 338 3.68 10.94 25.82
CA GLY A 338 3.27 11.51 27.10
C GLY A 338 1.75 11.44 27.33
N ALA A 339 1.25 12.30 28.20
CA ALA A 339 -0.16 12.33 28.56
C ALA A 339 -1.07 12.77 27.40
N VAL A 340 -0.57 13.62 26.50
CA VAL A 340 -1.34 14.10 25.34
C VAL A 340 -1.47 12.99 24.31
N GLU A 341 -0.39 12.28 24.00
CA GLU A 341 -0.37 11.12 23.11
C GLU A 341 -1.25 9.99 23.65
N MET A 342 -1.21 9.75 24.98
CA MET A 342 -2.07 8.75 25.63
C MET A 342 -3.57 9.11 25.52
N GLN A 343 -3.94 10.39 25.70
CA GLN A 343 -5.30 10.85 25.46
C GLN A 343 -5.71 10.62 24.01
N GLY A 344 -4.84 10.94 23.05
CA GLY A 344 -5.06 10.70 21.62
C GLY A 344 -5.26 9.23 21.30
N LEU A 345 -4.43 8.35 21.88
CA LEU A 345 -4.58 6.89 21.78
C LEU A 345 -5.95 6.42 22.29
N GLU A 346 -6.39 6.89 23.45
CA GLU A 346 -7.70 6.53 23.97
C GLU A 346 -8.86 6.95 23.06
N VAL A 347 -8.83 8.17 22.51
CA VAL A 347 -9.83 8.66 21.55
C VAL A 347 -9.79 7.83 20.28
N PHE A 348 -8.60 7.50 19.79
CA PHE A 348 -8.39 6.68 18.59
C PHE A 348 -8.96 5.27 18.74
N LEU A 349 -8.70 4.60 19.87
CA LEU A 349 -9.11 3.22 20.13
C LEU A 349 -10.63 3.08 20.39
N ARG A 350 -11.31 4.14 20.86
CA ARG A 350 -12.77 4.09 21.12
C ARG A 350 -13.54 3.98 19.82
N THR A 351 -14.19 2.83 19.62
CA THR A 351 -14.99 2.49 18.44
C THR A 351 -16.51 2.51 18.70
N ALA A 352 -16.94 2.72 19.95
CA ALA A 352 -18.33 2.91 20.31
C ALA A 352 -18.69 4.41 20.26
N PRO A 353 -19.95 4.78 19.97
CA PRO A 353 -20.38 6.16 20.16
C PRO A 353 -20.06 6.56 21.60
N GLY A 354 -19.51 7.77 21.75
CA GLY A 354 -19.28 8.36 23.06
C GLY A 354 -20.57 8.34 23.89
N ALA A 355 -20.47 8.47 25.20
CA ALA A 355 -21.64 8.53 26.06
C ALA A 355 -22.63 9.58 25.54
N ALA A 356 -23.91 9.28 25.58
CA ALA A 356 -24.97 10.16 25.04
C ALA A 356 -24.99 11.57 25.69
N ASP A 357 -24.33 11.71 26.85
CA ASP A 357 -24.13 12.98 27.55
C ASP A 357 -22.89 13.77 27.09
N GLY A 358 -22.13 13.25 26.10
CA GLY A 358 -20.91 13.87 25.59
C GLY A 358 -19.70 13.76 26.53
N SER A 359 -19.79 12.97 27.60
CA SER A 359 -18.72 12.79 28.59
C SER A 359 -17.53 11.96 28.08
N GLN A 360 -17.71 11.21 27.00
CA GLN A 360 -16.67 10.44 26.34
C GLN A 360 -16.69 10.69 24.84
N HIS A 361 -15.53 11.04 24.29
CA HIS A 361 -15.34 11.22 22.87
C HIS A 361 -14.79 9.95 22.22
N ALA A 362 -15.23 9.62 21.02
CA ALA A 362 -14.83 8.46 20.25
C ALA A 362 -14.38 8.87 18.84
N GLY A 363 -13.13 8.60 18.51
CA GLY A 363 -12.60 8.85 17.17
C GLY A 363 -13.11 7.84 16.15
N ASN A 364 -13.47 6.62 16.58
CA ASN A 364 -13.78 5.47 15.71
C ASN A 364 -12.68 5.13 14.69
N CYS A 365 -11.46 5.65 14.87
CA CYS A 365 -10.35 5.44 13.94
C CYS A 365 -9.97 3.97 13.85
N ALA A 366 -9.92 3.28 15.01
CA ALA A 366 -9.60 1.85 15.09
C ALA A 366 -10.70 0.93 14.54
N ALA A 367 -11.81 1.45 14.00
CA ALA A 367 -12.76 0.64 13.25
C ALA A 367 -12.20 0.20 11.89
N CYS A 368 -11.35 1.04 11.29
CA CYS A 368 -10.65 0.79 10.02
C CYS A 368 -9.13 0.68 10.22
N HIS A 369 -8.55 1.48 11.10
CA HIS A 369 -7.12 1.48 11.40
C HIS A 369 -6.79 0.66 12.65
N LEU A 370 -6.93 -0.65 12.55
CA LEU A 370 -6.75 -1.59 13.66
C LEU A 370 -5.28 -1.76 14.06
N PRO A 371 -4.91 -1.57 15.35
CA PRO A 371 -3.56 -1.88 15.78
C PRO A 371 -3.28 -3.40 15.78
N PRO A 372 -2.02 -3.85 15.66
CA PRO A 372 -0.80 -3.05 15.66
C PRO A 372 -0.42 -2.47 14.29
N ASP A 373 -1.05 -2.92 13.19
CA ASP A 373 -0.74 -2.51 11.81
C ASP A 373 -1.39 -1.18 11.43
N PHE A 374 -2.36 -0.72 12.21
CA PHE A 374 -3.16 0.48 11.96
C PHE A 374 -3.81 0.50 10.58
N THR A 375 -4.29 -0.66 10.12
CA THR A 375 -5.08 -0.88 8.91
C THR A 375 -5.93 -2.13 9.08
N ASP A 376 -7.06 -2.20 8.38
CA ASP A 376 -7.88 -3.40 8.24
C ASP A 376 -7.68 -4.09 6.90
N PHE A 377 -6.76 -3.56 6.07
CA PHE A 377 -6.46 -4.04 4.72
C PHE A 377 -7.68 -4.07 3.78
N ARG A 378 -8.71 -3.27 4.07
CA ARG A 378 -9.95 -3.17 3.31
C ARG A 378 -10.09 -1.82 2.62
N PHE A 379 -11.28 -1.59 2.06
CA PHE A 379 -11.59 -0.37 1.32
C PHE A 379 -12.76 0.36 1.96
N HIS A 380 -12.67 1.68 2.00
CA HIS A 380 -13.70 2.53 2.60
C HIS A 380 -13.88 3.83 1.83
N ALA A 381 -15.14 4.32 1.76
CA ALA A 381 -15.48 5.62 1.21
C ALA A 381 -15.42 6.68 2.30
N THR A 382 -14.26 7.33 2.47
CA THR A 382 -14.06 8.35 3.51
C THR A 382 -14.51 9.75 3.10
N GLY A 383 -14.89 9.93 1.81
CA GLY A 383 -15.37 11.20 1.29
C GLY A 383 -14.31 12.07 0.62
N VAL A 384 -13.07 11.61 0.47
CA VAL A 384 -12.00 12.41 -0.15
C VAL A 384 -12.33 12.77 -1.60
N SER A 385 -12.75 11.80 -2.43
CA SER A 385 -13.21 12.10 -3.80
C SER A 385 -14.43 13.00 -3.83
N GLN A 386 -15.36 12.82 -2.89
CA GLN A 386 -16.54 13.71 -2.80
C GLN A 386 -16.13 15.15 -2.45
N ALA A 387 -15.24 15.32 -1.48
CA ALA A 387 -14.76 16.65 -1.09
C ALA A 387 -14.03 17.37 -2.22
N GLU A 388 -13.20 16.64 -2.98
CA GLU A 388 -12.55 17.17 -4.17
C GLU A 388 -13.56 17.59 -5.24
N TYR A 389 -14.48 16.72 -5.58
CA TYR A 389 -15.48 16.97 -6.61
C TYR A 389 -16.43 18.11 -6.22
N ASP A 390 -16.94 18.09 -4.99
CA ASP A 390 -17.82 19.15 -4.47
C ASP A 390 -17.07 20.49 -4.36
N GLY A 391 -15.78 20.47 -4.05
CA GLY A 391 -14.93 21.66 -4.04
C GLY A 391 -14.82 22.35 -5.40
N VAL A 392 -14.89 21.59 -6.48
CA VAL A 392 -14.81 22.08 -7.87
C VAL A 392 -16.19 22.42 -8.43
N HIS A 393 -17.23 21.61 -8.15
CA HIS A 393 -18.54 21.68 -8.80
C HIS A 393 -19.66 22.18 -7.88
N GLY A 394 -19.39 22.42 -6.61
CA GLY A 394 -20.35 22.87 -5.61
C GLY A 394 -20.84 21.74 -4.69
N ALA A 395 -21.22 22.13 -3.48
CA ALA A 395 -21.64 21.20 -2.43
C ALA A 395 -22.79 20.29 -2.89
N GLY A 396 -22.66 18.97 -2.68
CA GLY A 396 -23.65 17.96 -3.06
C GLY A 396 -23.61 17.53 -4.52
N ALA A 397 -22.71 18.10 -5.33
CA ALA A 397 -22.57 17.72 -6.74
C ALA A 397 -22.18 16.25 -6.91
N PHE A 398 -21.29 15.72 -6.04
CA PHE A 398 -20.89 14.30 -6.09
C PHE A 398 -22.04 13.35 -5.75
N MET A 399 -22.92 13.73 -4.82
CA MET A 399 -24.12 12.96 -4.52
C MET A 399 -25.08 12.88 -5.73
N ALA A 400 -25.10 13.92 -6.55
CA ALA A 400 -25.92 14.01 -7.77
C ALA A 400 -25.22 13.41 -9.01
N LEU A 401 -23.93 13.06 -8.93
CA LEU A 401 -23.18 12.51 -10.05
C LEU A 401 -23.80 11.20 -10.55
N ALA A 402 -24.17 11.17 -11.83
CA ALA A 402 -24.69 9.99 -12.49
C ALA A 402 -23.55 8.99 -12.75
N ILE A 403 -23.60 7.83 -12.09
CA ILE A 403 -22.64 6.77 -12.24
C ILE A 403 -23.32 5.59 -12.97
N PRO A 404 -22.76 5.09 -14.08
CA PRO A 404 -23.39 4.01 -14.84
C PRO A 404 -23.39 2.70 -14.06
N GLY A 405 -24.42 1.89 -14.23
CA GLY A 405 -24.44 0.49 -13.79
C GLY A 405 -23.49 -0.38 -14.62
N LEU A 406 -23.26 -1.62 -14.17
CA LEU A 406 -22.27 -2.52 -14.76
C LEU A 406 -22.43 -2.72 -16.25
N ALA A 407 -23.67 -2.99 -16.71
CA ALA A 407 -23.93 -3.27 -18.12
C ALA A 407 -23.56 -2.09 -19.02
N GLN A 408 -23.94 -0.87 -18.64
CA GLN A 408 -23.59 0.34 -19.38
C GLN A 408 -22.10 0.60 -19.32
N ARG A 409 -21.51 0.54 -18.12
CA ARG A 409 -20.06 0.79 -17.92
C ARG A 409 -19.20 -0.10 -18.82
N ASN A 410 -19.49 -1.41 -18.84
CA ASN A 410 -18.69 -2.37 -19.60
C ASN A 410 -19.01 -2.36 -21.10
N ALA A 411 -20.22 -1.95 -21.50
CA ALA A 411 -20.57 -1.78 -22.93
C ALA A 411 -19.89 -0.54 -23.54
N ASP A 412 -19.75 0.53 -22.75
CA ASP A 412 -19.14 1.79 -23.16
C ASP A 412 -17.76 1.96 -22.49
N TYR A 413 -16.92 0.91 -22.53
CA TYR A 413 -15.65 0.84 -21.80
C TYR A 413 -14.82 2.11 -21.93
N ASP A 414 -14.56 2.53 -23.18
CA ASP A 414 -13.70 3.68 -23.49
C ASP A 414 -14.24 5.01 -22.93
N ALA A 415 -15.54 5.06 -22.67
CA ALA A 415 -16.15 6.26 -22.10
C ALA A 415 -15.96 6.39 -20.59
N PHE A 416 -15.65 5.30 -19.87
CA PHE A 416 -15.73 5.29 -18.40
C PHE A 416 -14.50 4.71 -17.69
N LEU A 417 -13.90 3.68 -18.22
CA LEU A 417 -12.93 2.83 -17.53
C LEU A 417 -11.49 3.21 -17.83
N PRO A 418 -10.54 2.71 -17.02
CA PRO A 418 -9.12 2.98 -17.22
C PRO A 418 -8.59 2.51 -18.57
N VAL A 419 -7.57 3.20 -19.03
CA VAL A 419 -6.80 2.82 -20.22
C VAL A 419 -6.13 1.47 -19.98
N THR A 420 -6.24 0.58 -20.98
CA THR A 420 -5.57 -0.73 -21.02
C THR A 420 -4.98 -0.98 -22.39
N VAL A 421 -4.22 -2.06 -22.53
CA VAL A 421 -3.69 -2.49 -23.84
C VAL A 421 -4.82 -2.80 -24.83
N THR A 422 -5.95 -3.30 -24.35
CA THR A 422 -7.15 -3.62 -25.16
C THR A 422 -7.95 -2.37 -25.51
N HIS A 423 -7.95 -1.38 -24.61
CA HIS A 423 -8.68 -0.12 -24.71
C HIS A 423 -7.73 1.09 -24.57
N PRO A 424 -6.84 1.31 -25.55
CA PRO A 424 -5.80 2.34 -25.43
C PRO A 424 -6.32 3.79 -25.53
N ASP A 425 -7.52 3.97 -26.06
CA ASP A 425 -8.17 5.27 -26.24
C ASP A 425 -9.23 5.58 -25.15
N ALA A 426 -9.30 4.75 -24.11
CA ALA A 426 -10.24 4.96 -23.01
C ALA A 426 -9.98 6.29 -22.30
N THR A 427 -11.07 6.95 -21.86
CA THR A 427 -10.98 8.32 -21.30
C THR A 427 -10.58 8.37 -19.84
N GLU A 428 -10.62 7.25 -19.11
CA GLU A 428 -10.36 7.14 -17.67
C GLU A 428 -11.15 8.16 -16.82
N ARG A 429 -12.29 8.64 -17.28
CA ARG A 429 -13.00 9.78 -16.65
C ARG A 429 -13.31 9.58 -15.17
N PHE A 430 -13.51 8.35 -14.74
CA PHE A 430 -13.77 8.01 -13.35
C PHE A 430 -12.52 7.53 -12.58
N ARG A 431 -11.35 7.73 -13.16
CA ARG A 431 -10.05 7.58 -12.50
C ARG A 431 -9.22 8.87 -12.68
N HIS A 432 -9.90 9.98 -12.49
CA HIS A 432 -9.34 11.30 -12.72
C HIS A 432 -9.63 12.27 -11.59
N ALA A 433 -8.79 13.30 -11.45
CA ALA A 433 -9.11 14.45 -10.64
C ALA A 433 -10.38 15.15 -11.16
N ALA A 434 -11.11 15.79 -10.27
CA ALA A 434 -12.20 16.68 -10.68
C ALA A 434 -11.64 17.85 -11.51
N VAL A 435 -12.30 18.15 -12.64
CA VAL A 435 -11.86 19.18 -13.59
C VAL A 435 -12.86 20.34 -13.61
N ALA A 436 -12.40 21.56 -13.34
CA ALA A 436 -13.24 22.74 -13.37
C ALA A 436 -13.89 22.94 -14.76
N GLY A 437 -15.21 23.07 -14.77
CA GLY A 437 -15.98 23.22 -16.00
C GLY A 437 -16.32 21.91 -16.73
N ASP A 438 -15.79 20.77 -16.27
CA ASP A 438 -16.15 19.46 -16.81
C ASP A 438 -16.57 18.49 -15.70
N PRO A 439 -17.88 18.34 -15.46
CA PRO A 439 -18.40 17.49 -14.39
C PRO A 439 -18.33 15.98 -14.68
N GLN A 440 -17.66 15.57 -15.75
CA GLN A 440 -17.53 14.17 -16.11
C GLN A 440 -16.35 13.47 -15.42
N TYR A 441 -15.40 14.23 -14.86
CA TYR A 441 -14.19 13.69 -14.25
C TYR A 441 -14.30 13.61 -12.74
N ALA A 442 -14.07 12.41 -12.19
CA ALA A 442 -13.99 12.13 -10.77
C ALA A 442 -13.12 10.88 -10.52
N ASP A 443 -12.56 10.71 -9.32
CA ASP A 443 -11.96 9.43 -8.96
C ASP A 443 -12.97 8.59 -8.14
N LEU A 444 -13.43 7.49 -8.72
CA LEU A 444 -14.37 6.58 -8.08
C LEU A 444 -13.70 5.36 -7.41
N GLY A 445 -12.37 5.35 -7.28
CA GLY A 445 -11.64 4.31 -6.58
C GLY A 445 -11.88 2.91 -7.15
N MET A 446 -12.19 1.95 -6.27
CA MET A 446 -12.38 0.53 -6.60
C MET A 446 -13.44 0.30 -7.70
N TRP A 447 -14.39 1.21 -7.89
CA TRP A 447 -15.40 1.10 -8.95
C TRP A 447 -14.78 0.94 -10.34
N ASN A 448 -13.59 1.50 -10.56
CA ASN A 448 -12.87 1.39 -11.83
C ASN A 448 -12.31 -0.02 -12.08
N VAL A 449 -12.06 -0.76 -11.01
CA VAL A 449 -11.39 -2.07 -11.03
C VAL A 449 -12.38 -3.22 -10.85
N TYR A 450 -13.29 -3.11 -9.87
CA TYR A 450 -14.22 -4.20 -9.55
C TYR A 450 -15.09 -4.56 -10.75
N LEU A 451 -15.12 -5.85 -11.13
CA LEU A 451 -15.81 -6.38 -12.31
C LEU A 451 -15.39 -5.72 -13.65
N ASN A 452 -14.17 -5.17 -13.71
CA ASN A 452 -13.59 -4.69 -14.95
C ASN A 452 -13.11 -5.89 -15.79
N PRO A 453 -13.60 -6.07 -17.04
CA PRO A 453 -13.25 -7.23 -17.85
C PRO A 453 -11.78 -7.30 -18.27
N ASP A 454 -11.10 -6.15 -18.34
CA ASP A 454 -9.68 -6.08 -18.71
C ASP A 454 -8.73 -6.26 -17.51
N MET A 455 -9.28 -6.35 -16.32
CA MET A 455 -8.53 -6.56 -15.07
C MET A 455 -8.96 -7.85 -14.37
N PRO A 456 -8.75 -9.04 -14.97
CA PRO A 456 -9.26 -10.31 -14.41
C PRO A 456 -8.53 -10.76 -13.14
N LYS A 457 -7.25 -10.40 -12.97
CA LYS A 457 -6.40 -10.92 -11.88
C LYS A 457 -6.90 -10.54 -10.47
N PRO A 458 -7.28 -9.28 -10.16
CA PRO A 458 -7.71 -8.92 -8.82
C PRO A 458 -9.16 -9.32 -8.48
N GLN A 459 -9.95 -9.82 -9.43
CA GLN A 459 -11.40 -9.97 -9.24
C GLN A 459 -11.79 -10.93 -8.12
N ALA A 460 -11.08 -12.05 -7.95
CA ALA A 460 -11.35 -12.99 -6.86
C ALA A 460 -11.08 -12.35 -5.49
N ASN A 461 -9.98 -11.60 -5.37
CA ASN A 461 -9.61 -10.88 -4.16
C ASN A 461 -10.65 -9.80 -3.83
N LEU A 462 -11.01 -8.97 -4.81
CA LEU A 462 -12.00 -7.89 -4.65
C LEU A 462 -13.39 -8.44 -4.30
N ALA A 463 -13.83 -9.50 -4.96
CA ALA A 463 -15.11 -10.14 -4.65
C ALA A 463 -15.19 -10.60 -3.18
N SER A 464 -14.09 -11.08 -2.61
CA SER A 464 -14.05 -11.55 -1.22
C SER A 464 -14.27 -10.44 -0.18
N VAL A 465 -13.92 -9.20 -0.50
CA VAL A 465 -14.13 -8.05 0.39
C VAL A 465 -15.42 -7.30 0.10
N VAL A 466 -15.82 -7.19 -1.16
CA VAL A 466 -17.09 -6.55 -1.57
C VAL A 466 -18.29 -7.42 -1.18
N CYS A 467 -18.13 -8.74 -1.24
CA CYS A 467 -19.16 -9.75 -0.97
C CYS A 467 -19.01 -10.43 0.39
N ALA A 468 -18.57 -9.70 1.41
CA ALA A 468 -18.47 -10.25 2.76
C ALA A 468 -19.80 -10.84 3.25
N ALA A 469 -19.72 -11.84 4.13
CA ALA A 469 -20.88 -12.60 4.61
C ALA A 469 -22.01 -11.68 5.12
N GLY A 470 -23.22 -11.89 4.62
CA GLY A 470 -24.43 -11.16 5.02
C GLY A 470 -24.74 -9.93 4.16
N GLN A 471 -23.92 -9.60 3.17
CA GLN A 471 -24.20 -8.50 2.23
C GLN A 471 -24.91 -9.01 0.96
N ASP A 472 -25.78 -8.18 0.40
CA ASP A 472 -26.36 -8.45 -0.91
C ASP A 472 -25.27 -8.24 -1.98
N CYS A 473 -24.93 -9.33 -2.66
CA CYS A 473 -23.95 -9.37 -3.75
C CYS A 473 -24.59 -9.44 -5.12
N SER A 474 -25.81 -8.92 -5.28
CA SER A 474 -26.28 -8.65 -6.64
C SER A 474 -25.26 -7.71 -7.33
N VAL A 475 -24.99 -7.99 -8.59
CA VAL A 475 -23.89 -7.40 -9.36
C VAL A 475 -23.91 -5.86 -9.32
N ASP A 476 -25.10 -5.26 -9.52
CA ASP A 476 -25.23 -3.79 -9.52
C ASP A 476 -25.09 -3.18 -8.11
N GLN A 477 -25.57 -3.86 -7.08
CA GLN A 477 -25.40 -3.36 -5.69
C GLN A 477 -23.95 -3.50 -5.22
N GLY A 478 -23.28 -4.61 -5.58
CA GLY A 478 -21.86 -4.79 -5.33
C GLY A 478 -21.06 -3.65 -5.96
N LEU A 479 -21.26 -3.37 -7.24
CA LEU A 479 -20.59 -2.27 -7.93
C LEU A 479 -20.91 -0.90 -7.31
N GLY A 480 -22.17 -0.66 -6.96
CA GLY A 480 -22.57 0.62 -6.32
C GLY A 480 -21.84 0.91 -5.01
N ARG A 481 -21.54 -0.13 -4.22
CA ARG A 481 -20.77 0.02 -2.97
C ARG A 481 -19.33 0.42 -3.19
N THR A 482 -18.71 0.02 -4.29
CA THR A 482 -17.28 0.30 -4.56
C THR A 482 -17.00 1.74 -4.99
N VAL A 483 -18.03 2.57 -5.15
CA VAL A 483 -17.89 3.97 -5.55
C VAL A 483 -17.18 4.77 -4.47
N ALA A 484 -16.05 5.36 -4.84
CA ALA A 484 -15.17 6.17 -3.98
C ALA A 484 -14.60 5.39 -2.78
N GLU A 485 -14.53 4.06 -2.88
CA GLU A 485 -13.80 3.23 -1.93
C GLU A 485 -12.32 3.15 -2.29
N PHE A 486 -11.48 3.37 -1.28
CA PHE A 486 -10.02 3.31 -1.36
C PHE A 486 -9.47 2.46 -0.23
N LYS A 487 -8.32 1.81 -0.51
CA LYS A 487 -7.62 0.96 0.46
C LYS A 487 -7.23 1.78 1.69
N THR A 488 -7.47 1.20 2.87
CA THR A 488 -7.01 1.74 4.15
C THR A 488 -5.48 1.57 4.26
N PRO A 489 -4.70 2.64 4.27
CA PRO A 489 -3.25 2.54 4.49
C PRO A 489 -2.95 2.28 5.97
N THR A 490 -1.73 1.80 6.27
CA THR A 490 -1.21 1.88 7.63
C THR A 490 -1.04 3.34 8.05
N LEU A 491 -1.09 3.60 9.36
CA LEU A 491 -0.78 4.93 9.93
C LEU A 491 0.61 4.97 10.57
N ARG A 492 1.41 3.91 10.43
CA ARG A 492 2.78 3.93 10.91
C ARG A 492 3.61 4.83 10.02
N ASP A 493 4.47 5.61 10.64
CA ASP A 493 5.55 6.34 10.01
C ASP A 493 5.12 7.35 8.94
N LEU A 494 4.15 8.19 9.27
CA LEU A 494 3.57 9.15 8.33
C LEU A 494 3.96 10.62 8.57
N GLU A 495 4.79 10.94 9.58
CA GLU A 495 5.08 12.34 9.94
C GLU A 495 5.64 13.14 8.75
N ASP A 496 6.58 12.56 8.03
CA ASP A 496 7.20 13.20 6.87
C ASP A 496 6.64 12.74 5.51
N SER A 497 5.53 11.97 5.53
CA SER A 497 4.89 11.43 4.31
C SER A 497 3.83 12.35 3.70
N ALA A 498 3.70 13.60 4.15
CA ALA A 498 2.77 14.54 3.53
C ALA A 498 3.10 14.75 2.03
N PRO A 499 2.10 14.99 1.16
CA PRO A 499 0.68 15.19 1.48
C PRO A 499 -0.11 13.90 1.64
N TYR A 500 -1.14 13.92 2.48
CA TYR A 500 -1.97 12.77 2.84
C TYR A 500 -3.17 12.59 1.92
N PHE A 501 -3.86 11.45 2.09
CA PHE A 501 -4.93 10.92 1.26
C PHE A 501 -4.47 10.45 -0.13
N HIS A 502 -5.34 9.70 -0.80
CA HIS A 502 -5.02 9.16 -2.12
C HIS A 502 -4.78 10.24 -3.18
N ASN A 503 -5.32 11.43 -2.99
CA ASN A 503 -5.16 12.58 -3.89
C ASN A 503 -4.20 13.66 -3.38
N GLY A 504 -3.55 13.45 -2.23
CA GLY A 504 -2.61 14.39 -1.62
C GLY A 504 -3.23 15.71 -1.17
N SER A 505 -4.52 15.74 -0.83
CA SER A 505 -5.24 16.99 -0.54
C SER A 505 -5.05 17.54 0.88
N ALA A 506 -4.44 16.80 1.79
CA ALA A 506 -4.16 17.24 3.15
C ALA A 506 -2.65 17.40 3.37
N GLY A 507 -2.21 18.59 3.79
CA GLY A 507 -0.79 18.90 4.00
C GLY A 507 -0.28 18.55 5.39
N THR A 508 -1.18 18.42 6.38
CA THR A 508 -0.83 18.19 7.78
C THR A 508 -1.78 17.18 8.43
N PHE A 509 -1.38 16.61 9.58
CA PHE A 509 -2.29 15.77 10.37
C PHE A 509 -3.51 16.55 10.90
N ASP A 510 -3.36 17.85 11.20
CA ASP A 510 -4.49 18.70 11.57
C ASP A 510 -5.53 18.76 10.44
N ASP A 511 -5.08 18.89 9.19
CA ASP A 511 -5.98 18.86 8.01
C ASP A 511 -6.68 17.49 7.91
N VAL A 512 -5.94 16.39 8.12
CA VAL A 512 -6.49 15.03 8.09
C VAL A 512 -7.58 14.84 9.13
N VAL A 513 -7.30 15.15 10.41
CA VAL A 513 -8.30 14.97 11.49
C VAL A 513 -9.48 15.92 11.30
N THR A 514 -9.24 17.15 10.89
CA THR A 514 -10.31 18.12 10.57
C THR A 514 -11.21 17.61 9.44
N PHE A 515 -10.62 17.05 8.39
CA PHE A 515 -11.37 16.42 7.29
C PHE A 515 -12.28 15.30 7.80
N TYR A 516 -11.79 14.41 8.67
CA TYR A 516 -12.59 13.33 9.24
C TYR A 516 -13.77 13.86 10.08
N VAL A 517 -13.58 14.93 10.87
CA VAL A 517 -14.66 15.59 11.60
C VAL A 517 -15.74 16.12 10.65
N GLN A 518 -15.34 16.77 9.56
CA GLN A 518 -16.26 17.31 8.54
C GLN A 518 -17.00 16.18 7.81
N SER A 519 -16.28 15.14 7.36
CA SER A 519 -16.87 14.00 6.66
C SER A 519 -17.84 13.22 7.56
N SER A 520 -17.55 13.10 8.85
CA SER A 520 -18.48 12.47 9.81
C SER A 520 -19.77 13.28 9.96
N ALA A 521 -19.73 14.61 9.90
CA ALA A 521 -20.92 15.43 9.91
C ALA A 521 -21.78 15.21 8.65
N LEU A 522 -21.16 15.11 7.48
CA LEU A 522 -21.85 14.76 6.23
C LEU A 522 -22.46 13.35 6.30
N ALA A 523 -21.75 12.37 6.88
CA ALA A 523 -22.27 11.02 7.07
C ALA A 523 -23.53 11.00 7.95
N ARG A 524 -23.50 11.72 9.09
CA ARG A 524 -24.68 11.88 9.97
C ARG A 524 -25.88 12.55 9.27
N ALA A 525 -25.59 13.46 8.37
CA ALA A 525 -26.63 14.14 7.58
C ALA A 525 -27.13 13.30 6.38
N GLY A 526 -26.57 12.12 6.13
CA GLY A 526 -26.87 11.30 4.93
C GLY A 526 -26.41 11.95 3.62
N GLN A 527 -25.40 12.82 3.71
CA GLN A 527 -24.85 13.59 2.58
C GLN A 527 -23.46 13.11 2.13
N LEU A 528 -22.97 11.99 2.67
CA LEU A 528 -21.75 11.35 2.24
C LEU A 528 -22.09 10.04 1.51
N ARG A 529 -21.69 9.94 0.24
CA ARG A 529 -21.95 8.75 -0.58
C ARG A 529 -21.14 7.56 -0.04
N ASN A 530 -21.81 6.43 0.15
CA ASN A 530 -21.22 5.18 0.65
C ASN A 530 -20.49 5.30 2.01
N ALA A 531 -20.87 6.27 2.83
CA ALA A 531 -20.26 6.46 4.14
C ALA A 531 -20.29 5.16 4.98
N PRO A 532 -19.16 4.70 5.53
CA PRO A 532 -19.16 3.61 6.49
C PRO A 532 -19.99 4.01 7.73
N PRO A 533 -20.72 3.08 8.35
CA PRO A 533 -21.54 3.38 9.55
C PRO A 533 -20.71 3.99 10.70
N GLU A 534 -19.46 3.59 10.81
CA GLU A 534 -18.51 4.04 11.83
C GLU A 534 -18.23 5.54 11.75
N PHE A 535 -18.31 6.14 10.56
CA PHE A 535 -18.13 7.57 10.36
C PHE A 535 -19.22 8.40 11.06
N ALA A 536 -20.47 7.97 10.96
CA ALA A 536 -21.57 8.68 11.63
C ALA A 536 -21.46 8.65 13.16
N ALA A 537 -20.74 7.67 13.72
CA ALA A 537 -20.56 7.51 15.15
C ALA A 537 -19.38 8.33 15.73
N MET A 538 -18.55 8.96 14.90
CA MET A 538 -17.43 9.78 15.38
C MET A 538 -17.90 10.97 16.21
N SER A 539 -17.22 11.21 17.34
CA SER A 539 -17.44 12.36 18.21
C SER A 539 -16.08 12.85 18.71
N ILE A 540 -15.56 13.88 18.06
CA ILE A 540 -14.23 14.47 18.31
C ILE A 540 -14.42 15.93 18.69
N SER A 541 -13.85 16.34 19.84
CA SER A 541 -13.78 17.74 20.27
C SER A 541 -12.51 18.43 19.74
N PRO A 542 -12.40 19.76 19.85
CA PRO A 542 -11.15 20.46 19.51
C PRO A 542 -9.93 20.00 20.34
N ASP A 543 -10.14 19.64 21.60
CA ASP A 543 -9.04 19.14 22.46
C ASP A 543 -8.59 17.72 22.03
N ASP A 544 -9.54 16.89 21.59
CA ASP A 544 -9.25 15.57 21.04
C ASP A 544 -8.45 15.65 19.75
N LEU A 545 -8.69 16.67 18.92
CA LEU A 545 -7.95 16.87 17.67
C LEU A 545 -6.45 17.00 17.95
N THR A 546 -6.07 17.88 18.89
CA THR A 546 -4.67 18.05 19.28
C THR A 546 -4.07 16.74 19.81
N ALA A 547 -4.80 16.00 20.63
CA ALA A 547 -4.36 14.74 21.19
C ALA A 547 -4.21 13.65 20.12
N LEU A 548 -5.15 13.55 19.18
CA LEU A 548 -5.07 12.62 18.05
C LEU A 548 -3.86 12.90 17.16
N VAL A 549 -3.59 14.17 16.84
CA VAL A 549 -2.40 14.57 16.06
C VAL A 549 -1.12 14.16 16.78
N ALA A 550 -1.02 14.42 18.09
CA ALA A 550 0.13 14.00 18.88
C ALA A 550 0.31 12.47 18.87
N PHE A 551 -0.80 11.72 19.01
CA PHE A 551 -0.77 10.26 18.93
C PHE A 551 -0.31 9.77 17.54
N LEU A 552 -0.84 10.33 16.45
CA LEU A 552 -0.44 9.93 15.10
C LEU A 552 1.05 10.15 14.86
N LYS A 553 1.61 11.26 15.35
CA LYS A 553 3.05 11.54 15.30
C LYS A 553 3.89 10.51 16.07
N SER A 554 3.35 9.99 17.17
CA SER A 554 4.05 8.99 17.99
C SER A 554 4.14 7.59 17.35
N LEU A 555 3.51 7.37 16.19
CA LEU A 555 3.62 6.16 15.40
C LEU A 555 4.81 6.16 14.43
N THR A 556 5.55 7.25 14.37
CA THR A 556 6.73 7.42 13.50
C THR A 556 7.94 6.72 14.12
N GLU A 557 8.76 6.11 13.29
CA GLU A 557 10.07 5.54 13.65
C GLU A 557 11.14 6.02 12.68
N ASP A 558 12.43 6.01 13.07
CA ASP A 558 13.51 6.17 12.10
C ASP A 558 13.65 4.91 11.24
N TYR A 559 13.68 5.08 9.95
CA TYR A 559 13.90 3.99 8.99
C TYR A 559 15.16 4.27 8.15
N ASP A 560 16.02 3.27 8.05
CA ASP A 560 17.20 3.26 7.20
C ASP A 560 17.34 1.84 6.64
N ASP A 561 17.29 1.69 5.31
CA ASP A 561 17.42 0.41 4.63
C ASP A 561 18.89 0.05 4.29
N ALA A 562 19.85 0.72 4.94
CA ALA A 562 21.30 0.62 4.69
C ALA A 562 21.89 -0.78 4.91
#